data_69d2412a0025ac024592a6fa609f7af7
#
_entry.id   69d2412a0025ac024592a6fa609f7af7
#
_cell.length_a   1.000
_cell.length_b   1.000
_cell.length_c   1.000
_cell.angle_alpha   90.00
_cell.angle_beta   90.00
_cell.angle_gamma   90.00
#
_symmetry.space_group_name_H-M   'P 1'
#
loop_
_entity.id
_entity.type
_entity.pdbx_description
1 polymer ?
#
loop_
_entity_poly.entity_id
_entity_poly.type
_entity_poly.pdbx_seq_one_letter_code
_entity_poly.pdbx_strand_id
1 'polypeptide(L)'
;MRRHFLPVAILAVLLATHAAARSNFTVTPTEVNLSASATSALVTLRNASKLPLRFEVTVFAWSEDERGQMVLNPSSDVTFFPKLVELAGGASRNIRVGINAGLARDVEQSFRLFIEELPDQSAPKGNAVALRTKIGIPVFVRPSKPVRTAEIAGVSVENG
;
A
#
# COMPACT_ATOMS: atom_id res chain seq x y z
N MET A 1 -26.55 -34.06 58.60
CA MET A 1 -26.70 -33.64 57.20
C MET A 1 -25.68 -32.57 56.92
N ARG A 2 -24.54 -32.94 56.36
CA ARG A 2 -23.46 -31.98 55.92
C ARG A 2 -23.62 -31.70 54.43
N ARG A 3 -23.98 -30.47 54.09
CA ARG A 3 -24.06 -29.98 52.71
C ARG A 3 -22.66 -29.61 52.22
N HIS A 4 -22.10 -30.38 51.29
CA HIS A 4 -20.88 -30.02 50.60
C HIS A 4 -21.20 -29.00 49.49
N PHE A 5 -20.86 -27.75 49.69
CA PHE A 5 -20.77 -26.75 48.63
C PHE A 5 -19.41 -26.93 47.95
N LEU A 6 -19.38 -27.56 46.78
CA LEU A 6 -18.22 -27.52 45.92
C LEU A 6 -18.10 -26.13 45.27
N PRO A 7 -16.90 -25.58 45.19
CA PRO A 7 -16.69 -24.30 44.53
C PRO A 7 -16.68 -24.49 43.03
N VAL A 8 -17.73 -24.03 42.37
CA VAL A 8 -17.83 -23.93 40.87
C VAL A 8 -17.09 -22.68 40.34
N ALA A 9 -16.08 -22.22 41.02
CA ALA A 9 -15.47 -20.91 40.77
C ALA A 9 -14.13 -20.92 39.99
N ILE A 10 -13.70 -21.99 39.33
CA ILE A 10 -12.35 -22.08 38.71
C ILE A 10 -12.38 -22.29 37.18
N LEU A 11 -13.49 -22.14 36.50
CA LEU A 11 -13.47 -22.33 35.02
C LEU A 11 -13.69 -21.06 34.19
N ALA A 12 -13.49 -19.88 34.75
CA ALA A 12 -13.75 -18.61 34.07
C ALA A 12 -12.49 -17.83 33.67
N VAL A 13 -11.28 -18.37 33.73
CA VAL A 13 -10.03 -17.57 33.60
C VAL A 13 -9.17 -17.91 32.37
N LEU A 14 -9.62 -18.65 31.39
CA LEU A 14 -8.74 -19.04 30.27
C LEU A 14 -9.25 -18.68 28.87
N LEU A 15 -10.06 -17.66 28.74
CA LEU A 15 -10.30 -17.01 27.43
C LEU A 15 -9.55 -15.69 27.35
N ALA A 16 -8.24 -15.71 27.58
CA ALA A 16 -7.36 -14.66 27.11
C ALA A 16 -7.35 -14.72 25.58
N THR A 17 -8.32 -14.08 24.93
CA THR A 17 -8.28 -13.83 23.50
C THR A 17 -7.03 -13.03 23.21
N HIS A 18 -6.02 -13.68 22.65
CA HIS A 18 -4.88 -13.01 22.09
C HIS A 18 -5.41 -12.22 20.90
N ALA A 19 -5.77 -10.97 21.14
CA ALA A 19 -6.00 -10.01 20.08
C ALA A 19 -4.69 -9.86 19.34
N ALA A 20 -4.55 -10.59 18.22
CA ALA A 20 -3.44 -10.38 17.31
C ALA A 20 -3.44 -8.88 16.97
N ALA A 21 -2.37 -8.18 17.36
CA ALA A 21 -2.19 -6.78 17.04
C ALA A 21 -2.09 -6.68 15.50
N ARG A 22 -3.22 -6.41 14.85
CA ARG A 22 -3.23 -6.12 13.42
C ARG A 22 -2.62 -4.74 13.23
N SER A 23 -1.64 -4.64 12.35
CA SER A 23 -1.19 -3.36 11.87
C SER A 23 -2.39 -2.65 11.24
N ASN A 24 -2.69 -1.47 11.74
CA ASN A 24 -3.75 -0.63 11.22
C ASN A 24 -3.13 0.68 10.79
N PHE A 25 -3.06 0.89 9.48
CA PHE A 25 -2.58 2.12 8.91
C PHE A 25 -3.42 2.52 7.69
N THR A 26 -3.41 3.79 7.38
CA THR A 26 -4.13 4.35 6.24
C THR A 26 -3.18 5.12 5.34
N VAL A 27 -3.50 5.13 4.05
CA VAL A 27 -2.77 5.85 3.02
C VAL A 27 -3.73 6.73 2.24
N THR A 28 -3.38 7.98 2.03
CA THR A 28 -4.22 8.97 1.32
C THR A 28 -3.33 9.91 0.53
N PRO A 29 -3.62 10.16 -0.76
CA PRO A 29 -4.68 9.58 -1.57
C PRO A 29 -4.36 8.15 -2.00
N THR A 30 -5.35 7.45 -2.59
CA THR A 30 -5.20 6.10 -3.14
C THR A 30 -4.78 6.09 -4.61
N GLU A 31 -4.62 7.26 -5.21
CA GLU A 31 -4.15 7.50 -6.57
C GLU A 31 -3.39 8.82 -6.64
N VAL A 32 -2.32 8.88 -7.42
CA VAL A 32 -1.52 10.08 -7.65
C VAL A 32 -1.52 10.42 -9.12
N ASN A 33 -1.91 11.68 -9.45
CA ASN A 33 -1.88 12.22 -10.80
C ASN A 33 -0.85 13.33 -10.89
N LEU A 34 0.17 13.17 -11.73
CA LEU A 34 1.23 14.12 -11.98
C LEU A 34 1.14 14.64 -13.43
N SER A 35 1.67 15.82 -13.66
CA SER A 35 1.70 16.46 -14.98
C SER A 35 2.82 17.51 -15.05
N ALA A 36 3.00 18.12 -16.22
CA ALA A 36 3.95 19.23 -16.38
C ALA A 36 3.64 20.43 -15.45
N SER A 37 2.37 20.64 -15.10
CA SER A 37 1.93 21.72 -14.18
C SER A 37 1.85 21.27 -12.71
N ALA A 38 1.80 19.99 -12.45
CA ALA A 38 1.72 19.37 -11.12
C ALA A 38 2.79 18.27 -11.00
N THR A 39 4.05 18.70 -10.86
CA THR A 39 5.22 17.82 -10.91
C THR A 39 5.45 17.00 -9.66
N SER A 40 4.72 17.25 -8.58
CA SER A 40 4.80 16.47 -7.34
C SER A 40 3.49 16.47 -6.58
N ALA A 41 3.29 15.42 -5.79
CA ALA A 41 2.17 15.23 -4.87
C ALA A 41 2.64 14.69 -3.53
N LEU A 42 1.77 14.77 -2.52
CA LEU A 42 2.01 14.16 -1.21
C LEU A 42 1.08 12.96 -1.02
N VAL A 43 1.66 11.88 -0.52
CA VAL A 43 0.95 10.70 -0.04
C VAL A 43 1.13 10.66 1.47
N THR A 44 0.03 10.76 2.21
CA THR A 44 0.04 10.73 3.67
C THR A 44 -0.14 9.29 4.15
N LEU A 45 0.81 8.81 4.92
CA LEU A 45 0.77 7.55 5.63
C LEU A 45 0.48 7.83 7.11
N ARG A 46 -0.56 7.21 7.67
CA ARG A 46 -0.94 7.34 9.07
C ARG A 46 -0.99 5.98 9.75
N ASN A 47 -0.30 5.87 10.88
CA ASN A 47 -0.39 4.73 11.75
C ASN A 47 -1.60 4.90 12.71
N ALA A 48 -2.64 4.10 12.51
CA ALA A 48 -3.83 4.13 13.37
C ALA A 48 -3.73 3.14 14.56
N SER A 49 -2.62 2.38 14.65
CA SER A 49 -2.35 1.49 15.78
C SER A 49 -1.72 2.23 16.95
N LYS A 50 -1.57 1.54 18.09
CA LYS A 50 -0.87 2.06 19.26
C LYS A 50 0.64 1.77 19.24
N LEU A 51 1.06 0.81 18.42
CA LEU A 51 2.46 0.37 18.31
C LEU A 51 3.16 1.11 17.18
N PRO A 52 4.48 1.31 17.27
CA PRO A 52 5.24 1.87 16.18
C PRO A 52 5.23 0.93 14.97
N LEU A 53 5.16 1.49 13.78
CA LEU A 53 5.22 0.77 12.50
C LEU A 53 6.37 1.31 11.65
N ARG A 54 6.95 0.44 10.84
CA ARG A 54 8.03 0.76 9.90
C ARG A 54 7.61 0.35 8.50
N PHE A 55 7.96 1.17 7.52
CA PHE A 55 7.58 0.95 6.13
C PHE A 55 8.76 1.18 5.20
N GLU A 56 8.82 0.40 4.14
CA GLU A 56 9.64 0.65 2.98
C GLU A 56 8.77 1.15 1.84
N VAL A 57 9.28 2.15 1.13
CA VAL A 57 8.62 2.74 -0.04
C VAL A 57 9.47 2.44 -1.27
N THR A 58 8.82 1.96 -2.33
CA THR A 58 9.45 1.68 -3.62
C THR A 58 8.56 2.14 -4.77
N VAL A 59 9.13 2.41 -5.95
CA VAL A 59 8.37 2.75 -7.15
C VAL A 59 8.86 1.95 -8.33
N PHE A 60 7.93 1.55 -9.21
CA PHE A 60 8.20 0.84 -10.45
C PHE A 60 7.36 1.44 -11.58
N ALA A 61 7.88 1.44 -12.80
CA ALA A 61 7.05 1.59 -13.97
C ALA A 61 6.13 0.37 -14.08
N TRP A 62 4.87 0.62 -14.43
CA TRP A 62 3.83 -0.39 -14.47
C TRP A 62 3.20 -0.46 -15.85
N SER A 63 3.03 -1.67 -16.36
CA SER A 63 2.30 -1.97 -17.59
C SER A 63 1.57 -3.30 -17.44
N GLU A 64 0.78 -3.66 -18.44
CA GLU A 64 0.19 -4.99 -18.58
C GLU A 64 0.75 -5.68 -19.81
N ASP A 65 0.95 -6.99 -19.72
CA ASP A 65 1.29 -7.83 -20.85
C ASP A 65 0.04 -8.21 -21.67
N GLU A 66 0.21 -8.95 -22.75
CA GLU A 66 -0.88 -9.43 -23.62
C GLU A 66 -1.90 -10.32 -22.91
N ARG A 67 -1.57 -10.84 -21.74
CA ARG A 67 -2.45 -11.67 -20.89
C ARG A 67 -3.11 -10.88 -19.76
N GLY A 68 -2.90 -9.55 -19.72
CA GLY A 68 -3.39 -8.69 -18.65
C GLY A 68 -2.65 -8.86 -17.32
N GLN A 69 -1.45 -9.48 -17.35
CA GLN A 69 -0.64 -9.62 -16.15
C GLN A 69 0.17 -8.36 -15.90
N MET A 70 0.23 -7.94 -14.64
CA MET A 70 1.00 -6.76 -14.23
C MET A 70 2.50 -6.98 -14.42
N VAL A 71 3.14 -6.09 -15.18
CA VAL A 71 4.59 -6.05 -15.38
C VAL A 71 5.15 -4.83 -14.66
N LEU A 72 6.16 -5.06 -13.82
CA LEU A 72 6.83 -4.03 -13.02
C LEU A 72 8.29 -3.93 -13.44
N ASN A 73 8.72 -2.75 -13.88
CA ASN A 73 10.09 -2.48 -14.29
C ASN A 73 10.69 -1.38 -13.39
N PRO A 74 11.96 -1.52 -12.96
CA PRO A 74 12.66 -0.43 -12.29
C PRO A 74 12.63 0.84 -13.15
N SER A 75 12.38 1.99 -12.53
CA SER A 75 12.38 3.27 -13.20
C SER A 75 12.92 4.37 -12.28
N SER A 76 13.65 5.32 -12.87
CA SER A 76 14.09 6.55 -12.22
C SER A 76 13.24 7.77 -12.58
N ASP A 77 12.20 7.59 -13.40
CA ASP A 77 11.36 8.67 -13.93
C ASP A 77 10.50 9.32 -12.85
N VAL A 78 10.12 8.54 -11.84
CA VAL A 78 9.40 9.01 -10.65
C VAL A 78 10.32 8.88 -9.43
N THR A 79 10.46 9.96 -8.70
CA THR A 79 11.21 10.02 -7.44
C THR A 79 10.26 10.11 -6.26
N PHE A 80 10.72 9.63 -5.11
CA PHE A 80 9.95 9.69 -3.87
C PHE A 80 10.87 9.81 -2.66
N PHE A 81 10.35 10.41 -1.59
CA PHE A 81 11.07 10.56 -0.33
C PHE A 81 10.07 10.70 0.84
N PRO A 82 10.33 10.06 1.99
CA PRO A 82 11.46 9.18 2.31
C PRO A 82 11.28 7.75 1.79
N LYS A 83 12.37 6.98 1.67
CA LYS A 83 12.36 5.56 1.31
C LYS A 83 11.98 4.65 2.49
N LEU A 84 12.40 5.05 3.69
CA LEU A 84 12.05 4.36 4.93
C LEU A 84 11.25 5.32 5.81
N VAL A 85 10.16 4.81 6.36
CA VAL A 85 9.25 5.58 7.22
C VAL A 85 9.06 4.84 8.53
N GLU A 86 9.33 5.52 9.62
CA GLU A 86 9.01 5.05 10.97
C GLU A 86 7.93 5.94 11.56
N LEU A 87 6.86 5.34 12.04
CA LEU A 87 5.70 6.02 12.61
C LEU A 87 5.41 5.49 14.01
N ALA A 88 5.48 6.36 14.99
CA ALA A 88 4.92 6.07 16.32
C ALA A 88 3.41 5.81 16.21
N GLY A 89 2.83 5.20 17.24
CA GLY A 89 1.38 4.99 17.30
C GLY A 89 0.62 6.31 17.18
N GLY A 90 -0.38 6.36 16.29
CA GLY A 90 -1.19 7.54 16.01
C GLY A 90 -0.53 8.61 15.11
N ALA A 91 0.76 8.47 14.80
CA ALA A 91 1.51 9.44 13.99
C ALA A 91 1.18 9.36 12.50
N SER A 92 1.48 10.46 11.78
CA SER A 92 1.36 10.53 10.31
C SER A 92 2.64 11.08 9.70
N ARG A 93 2.93 10.70 8.46
CA ARG A 93 4.04 11.23 7.68
C ARG A 93 3.67 11.33 6.21
N ASN A 94 4.16 12.40 5.58
CA ASN A 94 4.01 12.60 4.15
C ASN A 94 5.19 11.99 3.40
N ILE A 95 4.86 11.28 2.33
CA ILE A 95 5.79 10.82 1.30
C ILE A 95 5.58 11.74 0.10
N ARG A 96 6.63 12.45 -0.29
CA ARG A 96 6.59 13.25 -1.51
C ARG A 96 6.89 12.34 -2.69
N VAL A 97 6.04 12.40 -3.70
CA VAL A 97 6.20 11.69 -4.98
C VAL A 97 6.31 12.75 -6.05
N GLY A 98 7.27 12.63 -6.95
CA GLY A 98 7.49 13.63 -8.00
C GLY A 98 8.08 13.02 -9.27
N ILE A 99 7.95 13.73 -10.38
CA ILE A 99 8.55 13.38 -11.66
C ILE A 99 9.87 14.10 -11.85
N ASN A 100 10.83 13.43 -12.49
CA ASN A 100 12.07 14.05 -12.89
C ASN A 100 11.83 15.04 -14.03
N ALA A 101 12.59 16.15 -14.03
CA ALA A 101 12.53 17.16 -15.08
C ALA A 101 12.86 16.51 -16.45
N GLY A 102 12.05 16.80 -17.46
CA GLY A 102 12.26 16.29 -18.81
C GLY A 102 11.33 15.14 -19.20
N LEU A 103 10.46 14.68 -18.32
CA LEU A 103 9.48 13.63 -18.60
C LEU A 103 8.27 14.15 -19.41
N ALA A 104 8.50 15.04 -20.39
CA ALA A 104 7.48 15.44 -21.35
C ALA A 104 7.32 14.34 -22.38
N ARG A 105 6.28 13.51 -22.26
CA ARG A 105 6.00 12.41 -23.19
C ARG A 105 4.65 12.62 -23.86
N ASP A 106 4.49 12.04 -25.04
CA ASP A 106 3.28 12.16 -25.87
C ASP A 106 2.16 11.24 -25.35
N VAL A 107 2.52 10.26 -24.52
CA VAL A 107 1.58 9.27 -23.93
C VAL A 107 1.64 9.29 -22.39
N GLU A 108 0.53 8.98 -21.76
CA GLU A 108 0.45 8.78 -20.32
C GLU A 108 1.35 7.62 -19.88
N GLN A 109 2.03 7.82 -18.78
CA GLN A 109 2.87 6.79 -18.16
C GLN A 109 2.31 6.39 -16.81
N SER A 110 2.39 5.10 -16.55
CA SER A 110 1.86 4.49 -15.34
C SER A 110 2.99 3.96 -14.48
N PHE A 111 2.92 4.27 -13.19
CA PHE A 111 3.84 3.77 -12.18
C PHE A 111 3.05 3.21 -11.01
N ARG A 112 3.71 2.39 -10.20
CA ARG A 112 3.14 1.84 -8.98
C ARG A 112 4.07 2.18 -7.80
N LEU A 113 3.56 2.98 -6.87
CA LEU A 113 4.22 3.26 -5.59
C LEU A 113 3.80 2.19 -4.60
N PHE A 114 4.73 1.40 -4.09
CA PHE A 114 4.47 0.42 -3.05
C PHE A 114 4.88 0.98 -1.69
N ILE A 115 4.03 0.76 -0.71
CA ILE A 115 4.30 1.01 0.71
C ILE A 115 4.14 -0.35 1.39
N GLU A 116 5.26 -0.91 1.84
CA GLU A 116 5.33 -2.24 2.44
C GLU A 116 5.71 -2.14 3.91
N GLU A 117 4.91 -2.76 4.77
CA GLU A 117 5.19 -2.85 6.19
C GLU A 117 6.40 -3.76 6.45
N LEU A 118 7.37 -3.26 7.19
CA LEU A 118 8.54 -4.02 7.61
C LEU A 118 8.27 -4.81 8.89
N PRO A 119 8.93 -5.96 9.06
CA PRO A 119 8.79 -6.76 10.28
C PRO A 119 9.17 -5.96 11.52
N ASP A 120 8.45 -6.20 12.62
CA ASP A 120 8.88 -5.78 13.93
C ASP A 120 10.11 -6.59 14.35
N GLN A 121 11.23 -5.90 14.54
CA GLN A 121 12.50 -6.54 14.92
C GLN A 121 12.50 -7.02 16.38
N SER A 122 11.58 -6.50 17.20
CA SER A 122 11.41 -6.87 18.60
C SER A 122 10.45 -8.04 18.82
N ALA A 123 9.76 -8.49 17.77
CA ALA A 123 8.81 -9.58 17.89
C ALA A 123 9.50 -10.88 18.30
N PRO A 124 8.94 -11.65 19.26
CA PRO A 124 9.50 -12.92 19.66
C PRO A 124 9.64 -13.86 18.47
N LYS A 125 10.80 -14.48 18.32
CA LYS A 125 11.02 -15.55 17.35
C LYS A 125 10.29 -16.80 17.85
N GLY A 126 9.12 -17.09 17.31
CA GLY A 126 8.30 -18.26 17.66
C GLY A 126 7.41 -18.69 16.49
N ASN A 127 6.58 -19.70 16.69
CA ASN A 127 5.66 -20.24 15.67
C ASN A 127 4.42 -19.31 15.46
N ALA A 128 4.65 -18.01 15.27
CA ALA A 128 3.59 -17.05 15.00
C ALA A 128 3.55 -16.71 13.49
N VAL A 129 2.34 -16.62 12.94
CA VAL A 129 2.12 -16.13 11.57
C VAL A 129 2.19 -14.61 11.61
N ALA A 130 3.21 -14.03 10.97
CA ALA A 130 3.32 -12.59 10.80
C ALA A 130 2.66 -12.18 9.47
N LEU A 131 1.56 -11.43 9.56
CA LEU A 131 0.93 -10.79 8.41
C LEU A 131 1.62 -9.45 8.16
N ARG A 132 2.08 -9.23 6.92
CA ARG A 132 2.62 -7.95 6.46
C ARG A 132 1.73 -7.40 5.37
N THR A 133 1.48 -6.11 5.42
CA THR A 133 0.65 -5.43 4.42
C THR A 133 1.54 -4.69 3.43
N LYS A 134 1.25 -4.89 2.14
CA LYS A 134 1.84 -4.14 1.04
C LYS A 134 0.73 -3.47 0.25
N ILE A 135 0.76 -2.14 0.16
CA ILE A 135 -0.20 -1.35 -0.60
C ILE A 135 0.47 -0.81 -1.85
N GLY A 136 -0.16 -0.99 -3.01
CA GLY A 136 0.27 -0.42 -4.28
C GLY A 136 -0.64 0.73 -4.70
N ILE A 137 -0.09 1.94 -4.81
CA ILE A 137 -0.79 3.15 -5.23
C ILE A 137 -0.43 3.44 -6.68
N PRO A 138 -1.40 3.53 -7.60
CA PRO A 138 -1.13 3.96 -8.97
C PRO A 138 -0.68 5.42 -8.99
N VAL A 139 0.34 5.69 -9.81
CA VAL A 139 0.85 7.02 -10.10
C VAL A 139 0.81 7.20 -11.61
N PHE A 140 -0.01 8.16 -12.09
CA PHE A 140 -0.14 8.49 -13.50
C PHE A 140 0.58 9.79 -13.80
N VAL A 141 1.37 9.79 -14.86
CA VAL A 141 2.05 10.97 -15.38
C VAL A 141 1.42 11.30 -16.73
N ARG A 142 0.63 12.38 -16.75
CA ARG A 142 -0.12 12.80 -17.93
C ARG A 142 0.78 13.50 -18.96
N PRO A 143 0.53 13.29 -20.26
CA PRO A 143 1.23 14.02 -21.32
C PRO A 143 0.86 15.50 -21.29
N SER A 144 1.74 16.34 -21.84
CA SER A 144 1.52 17.80 -21.94
C SER A 144 0.34 18.18 -22.83
N LYS A 145 0.06 17.35 -23.82
CA LYS A 145 -1.05 17.51 -24.79
C LYS A 145 -1.81 16.20 -24.90
N PRO A 146 -2.75 15.91 -23.99
CA PRO A 146 -3.51 14.66 -24.05
C PRO A 146 -4.43 14.64 -25.27
N VAL A 147 -4.24 13.66 -26.14
CA VAL A 147 -5.13 13.33 -27.24
C VAL A 147 -5.93 12.09 -26.84
N ARG A 148 -7.24 12.19 -26.80
CA ARG A 148 -8.12 11.08 -26.48
C ARG A 148 -8.69 10.53 -27.77
N THR A 149 -8.19 9.39 -28.22
CA THR A 149 -8.74 8.64 -29.35
C THR A 149 -9.15 7.26 -28.87
N ALA A 150 -10.30 6.79 -29.34
CA ALA A 150 -10.74 5.42 -29.14
C ALA A 150 -11.16 4.87 -30.51
N GLU A 151 -10.65 3.69 -30.85
CA GLU A 151 -11.04 2.96 -32.05
C GLU A 151 -11.54 1.58 -31.62
N ILE A 152 -12.68 1.18 -32.19
CA ILE A 152 -13.25 -0.15 -31.97
C ILE A 152 -12.80 -1.00 -33.16
N ALA A 153 -11.79 -1.81 -32.97
CA ALA A 153 -11.27 -2.73 -33.98
C ALA A 153 -11.90 -4.12 -33.81
N GLY A 154 -13.02 -4.34 -34.46
CA GLY A 154 -13.69 -5.64 -34.56
C GLY A 154 -14.72 -5.89 -33.45
N VAL A 155 -15.94 -6.19 -33.89
CA VAL A 155 -17.01 -6.73 -33.02
C VAL A 155 -17.38 -8.10 -33.59
N SER A 156 -17.20 -9.15 -32.78
CA SER A 156 -17.69 -10.50 -33.11
C SER A 156 -18.87 -10.85 -32.22
N VAL A 157 -19.91 -11.40 -32.84
CA VAL A 157 -21.06 -11.97 -32.09
C VAL A 157 -20.88 -13.49 -32.12
N GLU A 158 -20.59 -14.10 -31.00
CA GLU A 158 -20.70 -15.55 -30.85
C GLU A 158 -22.18 -15.89 -30.62
N ASN A 159 -22.75 -16.62 -31.59
CA ASN A 159 -24.06 -17.24 -31.41
C ASN A 159 -23.86 -18.50 -30.57
N GLY A 160 -24.39 -18.47 -29.32
CA GLY A 160 -24.45 -19.63 -28.42
C GLY A 160 -25.52 -20.62 -28.82
#